data_ebd422f2d910757c752a3e3a06112c9b
#
_entry.id   ebd422f2d910757c752a3e3a06112c9b
#
_cell.length_a   1.000
_cell.length_b   1.000
_cell.length_c   1.000
_cell.angle_alpha   90.00
_cell.angle_beta   90.00
_cell.angle_gamma   90.00
#
_symmetry.space_group_name_H-M   'P 1'
#
loop_
_entity.id
_entity.type
_entity.pdbx_description
1 polymer ?
#
loop_
_entity_poly.entity_id
_entity_poly.type
_entity_poly.pdbx_seq_one_letter_code
_entity_poly.pdbx_strand_id
1 'polypeptide(L)'
;MGMTLTVLGCSGSYPAIDCPCSGYLVQYGATAVAIDLGPGCLANMQRHIDLSQLSGVVLSHAHSDHWVDLSGLHVALKYRHGREGVPVHGTADNRRMAALITGSFEPTFVWNDTGDADSFVIGELRFTLARTDHYIETYAVRVDSPDGRSLAYSADTGPDWSLRSLGTGIDLALLEATYGTDEERGEILHLSAADAGSIARDAAARRLILTHFWPDSDLRVHARNGEAAYGAAVTIASPNERYLL
;
A
#
# COMPACT_ATOMS: atom_id res chain seq x y z
N MET A 1 18.64 -9.42 -10.03
CA MET A 1 18.03 -8.84 -8.82
C MET A 1 16.53 -8.86 -9.08
N GLY A 2 15.69 -9.27 -8.13
CA GLY A 2 14.23 -9.29 -8.29
C GLY A 2 13.57 -8.16 -7.54
N MET A 3 12.31 -7.86 -7.86
CA MET A 3 11.48 -6.92 -7.12
C MET A 3 11.16 -7.49 -5.73
N THR A 4 11.25 -6.66 -4.70
CA THR A 4 10.96 -7.04 -3.31
C THR A 4 9.88 -6.15 -2.73
N LEU A 5 8.90 -6.75 -2.07
CA LEU A 5 7.93 -6.07 -1.22
C LEU A 5 8.33 -6.27 0.26
N THR A 6 8.40 -5.20 1.04
CA THR A 6 8.53 -5.25 2.50
C THR A 6 7.29 -4.63 3.13
N VAL A 7 6.64 -5.32 4.05
CA VAL A 7 5.51 -4.80 4.82
C VAL A 7 6.05 -3.92 5.94
N LEU A 8 5.79 -2.62 5.91
CA LEU A 8 6.17 -1.70 6.99
C LEU A 8 5.12 -1.71 8.12
N GLY A 9 3.86 -1.91 7.74
CA GLY A 9 2.71 -2.04 8.61
C GLY A 9 1.50 -2.55 7.84
N CYS A 10 0.55 -3.15 8.54
CA CYS A 10 -0.62 -3.80 7.94
C CYS A 10 -1.88 -3.73 8.83
N SER A 11 -1.87 -2.89 9.87
CA SER A 11 -3.05 -2.60 10.70
C SER A 11 -3.98 -1.65 9.96
N GLY A 12 -5.27 -1.94 9.91
CA GLY A 12 -6.30 -1.09 9.34
C GLY A 12 -6.82 -0.06 10.34
N SER A 13 -7.16 1.14 9.85
CA SER A 13 -7.79 2.25 10.55
C SER A 13 -6.96 2.89 11.69
N TYR A 14 -6.28 2.11 12.52
CA TYR A 14 -5.40 2.60 13.59
C TYR A 14 -4.30 1.57 13.91
N PRO A 15 -3.15 2.00 14.47
CA PRO A 15 -2.06 1.07 14.73
C PRO A 15 -2.39 0.11 15.87
N ALA A 16 -2.06 -1.17 15.69
CA ALA A 16 -2.09 -2.17 16.76
C ALA A 16 -0.78 -2.15 17.57
N ILE A 17 -0.76 -2.88 18.70
CA ILE A 17 0.49 -3.13 19.44
C ILE A 17 1.48 -3.83 18.50
N ASP A 18 2.67 -3.26 18.34
CA ASP A 18 3.75 -3.74 17.48
C ASP A 18 3.39 -3.88 15.97
N CYS A 19 2.25 -3.34 15.55
CA CYS A 19 1.83 -3.33 14.17
C CYS A 19 1.44 -1.91 13.70
N PRO A 20 2.29 -1.22 12.92
CA PRO A 20 1.94 0.05 12.28
C PRO A 20 0.75 -0.09 11.33
N CYS A 21 0.14 1.04 10.99
CA CYS A 21 -0.88 1.11 9.95
C CYS A 21 -0.32 0.78 8.57
N SER A 22 -1.13 0.90 7.52
CA SER A 22 -0.77 0.53 6.16
C SER A 22 0.46 1.27 5.64
N GLY A 23 1.44 0.52 5.17
CA GLY A 23 2.62 1.04 4.50
C GLY A 23 3.52 -0.08 4.00
N TYR A 24 4.08 0.12 2.80
CA TYR A 24 4.81 -0.92 2.08
C TYR A 24 6.02 -0.30 1.39
N LEU A 25 7.15 -1.01 1.41
CA LEU A 25 8.36 -0.61 0.70
C LEU A 25 8.58 -1.55 -0.48
N VAL A 26 8.56 -1.02 -1.70
CA VAL A 26 8.88 -1.76 -2.92
C VAL A 26 10.27 -1.38 -3.40
N GLN A 27 11.11 -2.38 -3.64
CA GLN A 27 12.50 -2.17 -4.05
C GLN A 27 12.84 -2.98 -5.31
N TYR A 28 13.61 -2.35 -6.20
CA TYR A 28 14.24 -3.01 -7.36
C TYR A 28 15.54 -2.29 -7.70
N GLY A 29 16.66 -3.02 -7.77
CA GLY A 29 17.96 -2.39 -7.96
C GLY A 29 18.28 -1.34 -6.90
N ALA A 30 18.53 -0.13 -7.32
CA ALA A 30 18.73 1.04 -6.44
C ALA A 30 17.43 1.82 -6.16
N THR A 31 16.32 1.42 -6.77
CA THR A 31 15.02 2.08 -6.58
C THR A 31 14.34 1.57 -5.32
N ALA A 32 13.91 2.48 -4.45
CA ALA A 32 13.14 2.19 -3.25
C ALA A 32 11.95 3.17 -3.16
N VAL A 33 10.72 2.66 -3.21
CA VAL A 33 9.50 3.48 -3.20
C VAL A 33 8.59 3.02 -2.06
N ALA A 34 8.13 3.96 -1.24
CA ALA A 34 7.10 3.70 -0.26
C ALA A 34 5.72 3.81 -0.91
N ILE A 35 4.85 2.82 -0.69
CA ILE A 35 3.43 2.87 -1.01
C ILE A 35 2.69 2.95 0.32
N ASP A 36 1.97 4.02 0.54
CA ASP A 36 1.41 4.43 1.82
C ASP A 36 2.45 4.54 2.96
N LEU A 37 2.16 5.40 3.92
CA LEU A 37 2.97 5.66 5.11
C LEU A 37 2.07 6.00 6.29
N GLY A 38 1.29 5.04 6.73
CA GLY A 38 0.47 5.15 7.94
C GLY A 38 1.32 5.24 9.22
N PRO A 39 0.70 5.59 10.35
CA PRO A 39 1.39 5.77 11.64
C PRO A 39 2.27 4.57 12.02
N GLY A 40 3.56 4.82 12.27
CA GLY A 40 4.58 3.84 12.65
C GLY A 40 5.39 3.26 11.49
N CYS A 41 4.97 3.44 10.24
CA CYS A 41 5.68 2.93 9.07
C CYS A 41 7.06 3.55 8.88
N LEU A 42 7.22 4.83 9.17
CA LEU A 42 8.52 5.52 9.09
C LEU A 42 9.56 4.89 10.01
N ALA A 43 9.15 4.47 11.21
CA ALA A 43 10.04 3.81 12.15
C ALA A 43 10.52 2.45 11.60
N ASN A 44 9.61 1.66 11.04
CA ASN A 44 9.94 0.37 10.44
C ASN A 44 10.76 0.52 9.15
N MET A 45 10.47 1.51 8.30
CA MET A 45 11.21 1.73 7.06
C MET A 45 12.72 1.93 7.30
N GLN A 46 13.11 2.59 8.39
CA GLN A 46 14.50 2.80 8.78
C GLN A 46 15.26 1.51 9.15
N ARG A 47 14.56 0.40 9.35
CA ARG A 47 15.18 -0.93 9.53
C ARG A 47 15.64 -1.55 8.22
N HIS A 48 15.09 -1.07 7.10
CA HIS A 48 15.26 -1.68 5.76
C HIS A 48 16.06 -0.82 4.80
N ILE A 49 15.98 0.50 4.93
CA ILE A 49 16.76 1.46 4.11
C ILE A 49 17.26 2.63 4.95
N ASP A 50 18.34 3.25 4.52
CA ASP A 50 18.62 4.64 4.89
C ASP A 50 17.60 5.55 4.18
N LEU A 51 16.97 6.48 4.90
CA LEU A 51 15.93 7.35 4.32
C LEU A 51 16.45 8.19 3.15
N SER A 52 17.76 8.47 3.10
CA SER A 52 18.39 9.15 1.96
C SER A 52 18.32 8.36 0.66
N GLN A 53 18.08 7.04 0.70
CA GLN A 53 17.94 6.17 -0.46
C GLN A 53 16.52 6.12 -1.03
N LEU A 54 15.54 6.73 -0.34
CA LEU A 54 14.16 6.72 -0.81
C LEU A 54 14.05 7.44 -2.16
N SER A 55 13.49 6.76 -3.14
CA SER A 55 13.32 7.26 -4.52
C SER A 55 12.02 8.02 -4.71
N GLY A 56 11.00 7.75 -3.91
CA GLY A 56 9.70 8.41 -3.97
C GLY A 56 8.65 7.78 -3.06
N VAL A 57 7.48 8.41 -3.02
CA VAL A 57 6.31 7.96 -2.26
C VAL A 57 5.09 7.93 -3.16
N VAL A 58 4.25 6.90 -3.03
CA VAL A 58 2.92 6.81 -3.66
C VAL A 58 1.90 6.67 -2.55
N LEU A 59 0.92 7.55 -2.50
CA LEU A 59 -0.16 7.53 -1.52
C LEU A 59 -1.48 7.17 -2.21
N SER A 60 -2.15 6.17 -1.67
CA SER A 60 -3.39 5.65 -2.22
C SER A 60 -4.57 6.60 -2.03
N HIS A 61 -4.72 7.18 -0.83
CA HIS A 61 -5.83 8.07 -0.45
C HIS A 61 -5.55 8.85 0.84
N ALA A 62 -6.51 9.70 1.26
CA ALA A 62 -6.31 10.68 2.32
C ALA A 62 -6.75 10.24 3.73
N HIS A 63 -7.12 8.97 3.98
CA HIS A 63 -7.31 8.51 5.35
C HIS A 63 -5.99 8.48 6.10
N SER A 64 -6.02 8.91 7.36
CA SER A 64 -4.81 9.19 8.16
C SER A 64 -3.92 7.97 8.39
N ASP A 65 -4.49 6.79 8.42
CA ASP A 65 -3.78 5.52 8.59
C ASP A 65 -2.99 5.07 7.35
N HIS A 66 -3.02 5.86 6.26
CA HIS A 66 -2.26 5.62 5.04
C HIS A 66 -1.14 6.62 4.76
N TRP A 67 -1.07 7.78 5.46
CA TRP A 67 -0.10 8.79 5.04
C TRP A 67 0.54 9.64 6.16
N VAL A 68 0.07 9.62 7.38
CA VAL A 68 0.46 10.60 8.42
C VAL A 68 1.98 10.60 8.70
N ASP A 69 2.67 9.49 8.55
CA ASP A 69 4.13 9.41 8.71
C ASP A 69 4.89 10.14 7.58
N LEU A 70 4.22 10.57 6.50
CA LEU A 70 4.83 11.47 5.50
C LEU A 70 5.32 12.77 6.15
N SER A 71 4.65 13.25 7.20
CA SER A 71 5.05 14.45 7.93
C SER A 71 6.40 14.27 8.62
N GLY A 72 6.60 13.15 9.29
CA GLY A 72 7.88 12.79 9.91
C GLY A 72 8.98 12.55 8.88
N LEU A 73 8.65 11.90 7.76
CA LEU A 73 9.57 11.70 6.65
C LEU A 73 10.03 13.03 6.04
N HIS A 74 9.11 14.00 5.86
CA HIS A 74 9.47 15.35 5.42
C HIS A 74 10.52 16.00 6.32
N VAL A 75 10.31 15.93 7.64
CA VAL A 75 11.27 16.47 8.63
C VAL A 75 12.63 15.77 8.52
N ALA A 76 12.65 14.44 8.44
CA ALA A 76 13.89 13.67 8.34
C ALA A 76 14.67 14.00 7.05
N LEU A 77 14.00 13.99 5.90
CA LEU A 77 14.63 14.29 4.61
C LEU A 77 15.15 15.72 4.54
N LYS A 78 14.34 16.69 4.99
CA LYS A 78 14.69 18.11 4.96
C LYS A 78 15.86 18.46 5.88
N TYR A 79 15.75 18.12 7.15
CA TYR A 79 16.67 18.62 8.15
C TYR A 79 17.84 17.69 8.47
N ARG A 80 17.67 16.38 8.33
CA ARG A 80 18.73 15.40 8.63
C ARG A 80 19.53 15.00 7.40
N HIS A 81 18.85 14.81 6.26
CA HIS A 81 19.47 14.29 5.05
C HIS A 81 19.72 15.37 3.97
N GLY A 82 19.11 16.54 4.08
CA GLY A 82 19.25 17.61 3.08
C GLY A 82 18.76 17.19 1.69
N ARG A 83 17.74 16.31 1.63
CA ARG A 83 17.20 15.79 0.38
C ARG A 83 16.19 16.77 -0.22
N GLU A 84 16.29 16.95 -1.51
CA GLU A 84 15.38 17.75 -2.32
C GLU A 84 14.85 16.94 -3.50
N GLY A 85 13.69 17.34 -4.02
CA GLY A 85 13.14 16.81 -5.26
C GLY A 85 12.60 15.38 -5.16
N VAL A 86 12.30 14.86 -3.97
CA VAL A 86 11.73 13.52 -3.83
C VAL A 86 10.26 13.53 -4.31
N PRO A 87 9.89 12.75 -5.36
CA PRO A 87 8.52 12.76 -5.87
C PRO A 87 7.56 12.12 -4.86
N VAL A 88 6.43 12.79 -4.65
CA VAL A 88 5.27 12.25 -3.94
C VAL A 88 4.10 12.24 -4.92
N HIS A 89 3.55 11.07 -5.17
CA HIS A 89 2.33 10.87 -5.96
C HIS A 89 1.19 10.56 -5.00
N GLY A 90 0.09 11.30 -5.08
CA GLY A 90 -1.06 11.12 -4.20
C GLY A 90 -2.23 11.99 -4.64
N THR A 91 -3.40 11.76 -4.07
CA THR A 91 -4.61 12.53 -4.39
C THR A 91 -4.45 14.01 -4.02
N ALA A 92 -5.25 14.88 -4.63
CA ALA A 92 -5.31 16.29 -4.25
C ALA A 92 -5.68 16.48 -2.76
N ASP A 93 -6.49 15.57 -2.21
CA ASP A 93 -6.84 15.56 -0.79
C ASP A 93 -5.65 15.18 0.10
N ASN A 94 -4.83 14.19 -0.28
CA ASN A 94 -3.56 13.91 0.41
C ASN A 94 -2.69 15.16 0.47
N ARG A 95 -2.49 15.83 -0.66
CA ARG A 95 -1.70 17.07 -0.73
C ARG A 95 -2.25 18.14 0.22
N ARG A 96 -3.55 18.37 0.18
CA ARG A 96 -4.22 19.36 1.00
C ARG A 96 -4.08 19.05 2.49
N MET A 97 -4.32 17.80 2.90
CA MET A 97 -4.22 17.39 4.31
C MET A 97 -2.80 17.41 4.82
N ALA A 98 -1.84 16.92 4.04
CA ALA A 98 -0.44 16.93 4.42
C ALA A 98 0.11 18.36 4.54
N ALA A 99 -0.29 19.28 3.65
CA ALA A 99 0.11 20.69 3.72
C ALA A 99 -0.36 21.41 4.99
N LEU A 100 -1.49 21.00 5.58
CA LEU A 100 -1.96 21.55 6.87
C LEU A 100 -1.02 21.20 8.03
N ILE A 101 -0.32 20.05 7.94
CA ILE A 101 0.60 19.60 9.00
C ILE A 101 2.04 20.07 8.72
N THR A 102 2.50 19.92 7.49
CA THR A 102 3.92 20.19 7.14
C THR A 102 4.19 21.61 6.69
N GLY A 103 3.16 22.37 6.31
CA GLY A 103 3.32 23.64 5.59
C GLY A 103 3.82 23.39 4.16
N SER A 104 4.90 24.08 3.74
CA SER A 104 5.48 23.87 2.41
C SER A 104 6.25 22.56 2.33
N PHE A 105 6.00 21.80 1.28
CA PHE A 105 6.76 20.58 0.95
C PHE A 105 8.12 20.89 0.29
N GLU A 106 8.18 22.01 -0.41
CA GLU A 106 9.37 22.39 -1.18
C GLU A 106 10.52 22.87 -0.28
N PRO A 107 11.75 22.63 -0.71
CA PRO A 107 12.15 21.88 -1.92
C PRO A 107 12.25 20.37 -1.73
N THR A 108 11.88 19.83 -0.56
CA THR A 108 12.09 18.42 -0.18
C THR A 108 11.24 17.48 -1.04
N PHE A 109 9.94 17.74 -1.13
CA PHE A 109 9.02 16.96 -1.95
C PHE A 109 8.57 17.73 -3.19
N VAL A 110 8.46 16.99 -4.31
CA VAL A 110 7.77 17.43 -5.52
C VAL A 110 6.47 16.66 -5.59
N TRP A 111 5.36 17.38 -5.36
CA TRP A 111 4.04 16.75 -5.34
C TRP A 111 3.48 16.61 -6.75
N ASN A 112 2.91 15.41 -7.04
CA ASN A 112 2.21 15.08 -8.26
C ASN A 112 0.80 14.59 -7.89
N ASP A 113 -0.22 15.37 -8.24
CA ASP A 113 -1.60 14.92 -8.05
C ASP A 113 -1.88 13.73 -8.97
N THR A 114 -2.56 12.73 -8.44
CA THR A 114 -2.87 11.48 -9.16
C THR A 114 -4.36 11.37 -9.46
N GLY A 115 -4.67 10.68 -10.56
CA GLY A 115 -6.00 10.39 -11.02
C GLY A 115 -6.18 8.94 -11.47
N ASP A 116 -7.42 8.57 -11.83
CA ASP A 116 -7.72 7.24 -12.35
C ASP A 116 -6.99 6.96 -13.66
N ALA A 117 -6.50 5.73 -13.79
CA ALA A 117 -5.71 5.26 -14.93
C ALA A 117 -4.36 5.99 -15.15
N ASP A 118 -3.89 6.80 -14.21
CA ASP A 118 -2.57 7.41 -14.28
C ASP A 118 -1.46 6.34 -14.31
N SER A 119 -0.42 6.64 -15.07
CA SER A 119 0.79 5.81 -15.10
C SER A 119 2.03 6.70 -15.10
N PHE A 120 2.99 6.37 -14.22
CA PHE A 120 4.23 7.10 -14.05
C PHE A 120 5.38 6.16 -13.68
N VAL A 121 6.60 6.70 -13.67
CA VAL A 121 7.83 5.94 -13.34
C VAL A 121 8.56 6.63 -12.20
N ILE A 122 8.99 5.84 -11.21
CA ILE A 122 9.92 6.27 -10.17
C ILE A 122 11.13 5.33 -10.21
N GLY A 123 12.29 5.88 -10.53
CA GLY A 123 13.49 5.06 -10.78
C GLY A 123 13.25 4.05 -11.90
N GLU A 124 13.40 2.76 -11.59
CA GLU A 124 13.21 1.67 -12.54
C GLU A 124 11.79 1.06 -12.51
N LEU A 125 10.95 1.46 -11.56
CA LEU A 125 9.63 0.90 -11.35
C LEU A 125 8.55 1.73 -12.06
N ARG A 126 7.62 1.06 -12.74
CA ARG A 126 6.42 1.66 -13.35
C ARG A 126 5.23 1.45 -12.43
N PHE A 127 4.50 2.51 -12.18
CA PHE A 127 3.26 2.52 -11.41
C PHE A 127 2.07 2.77 -12.33
N THR A 128 0.96 2.07 -12.07
CA THR A 128 -0.33 2.29 -12.74
C THR A 128 -1.40 2.29 -11.66
N LEU A 129 -2.32 3.24 -11.73
CA LEU A 129 -3.38 3.44 -10.77
C LEU A 129 -4.74 3.03 -11.35
N ALA A 130 -5.63 2.58 -10.47
CA ALA A 130 -7.03 2.35 -10.82
C ALA A 130 -7.92 2.75 -9.64
N ARG A 131 -9.02 3.46 -9.92
CA ARG A 131 -10.01 3.86 -8.92
C ARG A 131 -10.56 2.63 -8.19
N THR A 132 -10.72 2.73 -6.86
CA THR A 132 -11.33 1.70 -6.03
C THR A 132 -12.79 2.05 -5.68
N ASP A 133 -13.49 1.08 -5.12
CA ASP A 133 -14.83 1.26 -4.55
C ASP A 133 -14.69 1.72 -3.09
N HIS A 134 -14.44 3.03 -2.90
CA HIS A 134 -14.29 3.64 -1.58
C HIS A 134 -14.90 5.04 -1.58
N TYR A 135 -15.36 5.55 -0.39
CA TYR A 135 -16.13 6.81 -0.35
C TYR A 135 -15.32 8.06 -0.57
N ILE A 136 -14.02 8.02 -0.38
CA ILE A 136 -13.14 9.11 -0.79
C ILE A 136 -12.35 8.69 -2.01
N GLU A 137 -11.68 9.63 -2.64
CA GLU A 137 -10.82 9.37 -3.78
C GLU A 137 -9.67 8.45 -3.38
N THR A 138 -9.70 7.21 -3.89
CA THR A 138 -8.78 6.13 -3.51
C THR A 138 -8.34 5.37 -4.76
N TYR A 139 -7.06 5.05 -4.84
CA TYR A 139 -6.47 4.35 -5.98
C TYR A 139 -5.72 3.10 -5.53
N ALA A 140 -6.09 1.96 -6.11
CA ALA A 140 -5.27 0.77 -6.13
C ALA A 140 -4.03 1.01 -6.98
N VAL A 141 -2.92 0.34 -6.65
CA VAL A 141 -1.61 0.59 -7.26
C VAL A 141 -1.05 -0.70 -7.84
N ARG A 142 -0.72 -0.71 -9.13
CA ARG A 142 0.11 -1.74 -9.76
C ARG A 142 1.53 -1.24 -9.90
N VAL A 143 2.51 -2.12 -9.62
CA VAL A 143 3.94 -1.88 -9.81
C VAL A 143 4.50 -2.94 -10.74
N ASP A 144 5.13 -2.50 -11.81
CA ASP A 144 5.85 -3.38 -12.75
C ASP A 144 7.35 -3.09 -12.71
N SER A 145 8.17 -4.14 -12.64
CA SER A 145 9.62 -4.06 -12.72
C SER A 145 10.15 -4.43 -14.11
N PRO A 146 11.37 -4.00 -14.47
CA PRO A 146 11.96 -4.26 -15.78
C PRO A 146 12.12 -5.74 -16.15
N ASP A 147 12.23 -6.63 -15.16
CA ASP A 147 12.31 -8.08 -15.34
C ASP A 147 10.94 -8.75 -15.51
N GLY A 148 9.86 -7.95 -15.64
CA GLY A 148 8.50 -8.40 -15.94
C GLY A 148 7.73 -8.93 -14.75
N ARG A 149 8.18 -8.65 -13.51
CA ARG A 149 7.41 -8.95 -12.30
C ARG A 149 6.39 -7.88 -12.02
N SER A 150 5.25 -8.29 -11.46
CA SER A 150 4.13 -7.40 -11.15
C SER A 150 3.60 -7.60 -9.73
N LEU A 151 3.40 -6.48 -9.03
CA LEU A 151 2.72 -6.36 -7.74
C LEU A 151 1.46 -5.54 -7.94
N ALA A 152 0.36 -5.91 -7.28
CA ALA A 152 -0.81 -5.04 -7.17
C ALA A 152 -1.23 -4.91 -5.71
N TYR A 153 -1.48 -3.68 -5.27
CA TYR A 153 -2.02 -3.31 -3.96
C TYR A 153 -3.41 -2.72 -4.14
N SER A 154 -4.39 -3.25 -3.41
CA SER A 154 -5.79 -2.81 -3.54
C SER A 154 -6.02 -1.39 -3.00
N ALA A 155 -5.21 -0.92 -2.02
CA ALA A 155 -5.63 0.12 -1.09
C ALA A 155 -6.96 -0.28 -0.41
N ASP A 156 -7.71 0.69 0.12
CA ASP A 156 -9.03 0.44 0.69
C ASP A 156 -10.08 0.36 -0.41
N THR A 157 -10.96 -0.62 -0.32
CA THR A 157 -12.00 -0.85 -1.33
C THR A 157 -13.14 -1.69 -0.81
N GLY A 158 -14.33 -1.50 -1.39
CA GLY A 158 -15.47 -2.38 -1.22
C GLY A 158 -15.48 -3.56 -2.21
N PRO A 159 -16.46 -4.45 -2.08
CA PRO A 159 -16.54 -5.68 -2.87
C PRO A 159 -16.90 -5.48 -4.35
N ASP A 160 -17.37 -4.30 -4.74
CA ASP A 160 -17.70 -3.99 -6.14
C ASP A 160 -16.46 -3.68 -6.99
N TRP A 161 -15.28 -3.57 -6.36
CA TRP A 161 -14.02 -3.40 -7.07
C TRP A 161 -13.48 -4.71 -7.62
N SER A 162 -12.70 -4.62 -8.69
CA SER A 162 -12.05 -5.78 -9.31
C SER A 162 -10.57 -5.53 -9.57
N LEU A 163 -9.71 -6.45 -9.14
CA LEU A 163 -8.27 -6.42 -9.45
C LEU A 163 -7.98 -6.42 -10.98
N ARG A 164 -8.93 -6.84 -11.80
CA ARG A 164 -8.82 -6.79 -13.26
C ARG A 164 -8.66 -5.36 -13.81
N SER A 165 -9.07 -4.34 -13.07
CA SER A 165 -8.79 -2.93 -13.41
C SER A 165 -7.30 -2.63 -13.51
N LEU A 166 -6.46 -3.37 -12.76
CA LEU A 166 -5.00 -3.31 -12.81
C LEU A 166 -4.40 -4.41 -13.72
N GLY A 167 -5.21 -5.31 -14.26
CA GLY A 167 -4.78 -6.40 -15.15
C GLY A 167 -5.01 -7.79 -14.56
N THR A 168 -4.49 -8.82 -15.24
CA THR A 168 -4.62 -10.23 -14.86
C THR A 168 -3.25 -10.91 -14.77
N GLY A 169 -3.19 -12.05 -14.06
CA GLY A 169 -1.95 -12.83 -13.96
C GLY A 169 -0.85 -12.15 -13.15
N ILE A 170 -1.22 -11.26 -12.22
CA ILE A 170 -0.32 -10.52 -11.34
C ILE A 170 0.50 -11.50 -10.48
N ASP A 171 1.82 -11.30 -10.37
CA ASP A 171 2.69 -12.22 -9.61
C ASP A 171 2.38 -12.19 -8.11
N LEU A 172 2.06 -11.01 -7.55
CA LEU A 172 1.70 -10.85 -6.14
C LEU A 172 0.58 -9.83 -6.00
N ALA A 173 -0.58 -10.26 -5.49
CA ALA A 173 -1.66 -9.40 -5.06
C ALA A 173 -1.55 -9.17 -3.54
N LEU A 174 -1.54 -7.91 -3.12
CA LEU A 174 -1.60 -7.44 -1.73
C LEU A 174 -2.95 -6.77 -1.55
N LEU A 175 -3.90 -7.48 -0.98
CA LEU A 175 -5.29 -7.02 -0.90
C LEU A 175 -5.70 -6.77 0.55
N GLU A 176 -6.43 -5.68 0.78
CA GLU A 176 -7.07 -5.44 2.05
C GLU A 176 -8.04 -6.58 2.40
N ALA A 177 -8.21 -6.84 3.67
CA ALA A 177 -9.15 -7.78 4.23
C ALA A 177 -9.48 -7.33 5.66
N THR A 178 -10.12 -6.17 5.75
CA THR A 178 -10.47 -5.55 7.04
C THR A 178 -11.36 -6.48 7.86
N TYR A 179 -12.27 -7.22 7.20
CA TYR A 179 -13.16 -8.16 7.84
C TYR A 179 -12.70 -9.61 7.66
N GLY A 180 -12.73 -10.40 8.74
CA GLY A 180 -12.45 -11.83 8.70
C GLY A 180 -13.57 -12.62 8.02
N THR A 181 -14.83 -12.19 8.20
CA THR A 181 -16.03 -12.80 7.64
C THR A 181 -16.95 -11.74 7.03
N ASP A 182 -17.88 -12.16 6.17
CA ASP A 182 -18.91 -11.27 5.60
C ASP A 182 -19.90 -10.76 6.65
N GLU A 183 -20.15 -11.54 7.69
CA GLU A 183 -21.04 -11.18 8.79
C GLU A 183 -20.50 -10.06 9.67
N GLU A 184 -19.16 -9.88 9.71
CA GLU A 184 -18.52 -8.76 10.41
C GLU A 184 -18.66 -7.45 9.65
N ARG A 185 -19.04 -7.49 8.37
CA ARG A 185 -19.15 -6.31 7.52
C ARG A 185 -20.20 -5.34 8.06
N GLY A 186 -19.74 -4.16 8.49
CA GLY A 186 -20.57 -3.07 8.97
C GLY A 186 -20.96 -2.09 7.84
N GLU A 187 -21.15 -0.85 8.22
CA GLU A 187 -21.47 0.25 7.28
C GLU A 187 -20.23 0.74 6.52
N ILE A 188 -19.02 0.31 6.94
CA ILE A 188 -17.75 0.77 6.37
C ILE A 188 -17.41 -0.07 5.14
N LEU A 189 -17.04 0.59 4.06
CA LEU A 189 -16.79 -0.02 2.76
C LEU A 189 -15.38 -0.60 2.69
N HIS A 190 -15.26 -1.87 3.06
CA HIS A 190 -14.03 -2.67 3.02
C HIS A 190 -14.32 -4.10 2.58
N LEU A 191 -13.25 -4.86 2.24
CA LEU A 191 -13.34 -6.27 1.88
C LEU A 191 -13.38 -7.17 3.12
N SER A 192 -14.09 -8.29 2.97
CA SER A 192 -13.81 -9.48 3.78
C SER A 192 -12.64 -10.28 3.20
N ALA A 193 -12.09 -11.18 4.00
CA ALA A 193 -11.06 -12.11 3.52
C ALA A 193 -11.56 -12.99 2.34
N ALA A 194 -12.84 -13.33 2.32
CA ALA A 194 -13.46 -14.10 1.23
C ALA A 194 -13.58 -13.26 -0.05
N ASP A 195 -13.93 -11.96 0.06
CA ASP A 195 -13.94 -11.04 -1.09
C ASP A 195 -12.55 -10.93 -1.69
N ALA A 196 -11.53 -10.63 -0.86
CA ALA A 196 -10.14 -10.51 -1.30
C ALA A 196 -9.65 -11.79 -2.00
N GLY A 197 -9.99 -12.97 -1.45
CA GLY A 197 -9.69 -14.26 -2.07
C GLY A 197 -10.35 -14.44 -3.43
N SER A 198 -11.64 -14.10 -3.54
CA SER A 198 -12.40 -14.18 -4.79
C SER A 198 -11.87 -13.23 -5.86
N ILE A 199 -11.61 -11.96 -5.48
CA ILE A 199 -11.05 -10.93 -6.35
C ILE A 199 -9.68 -11.35 -6.92
N ALA A 200 -8.81 -11.91 -6.06
CA ALA A 200 -7.49 -12.41 -6.47
C ALA A 200 -7.59 -13.60 -7.43
N ARG A 201 -8.46 -14.59 -7.13
CA ARG A 201 -8.72 -15.74 -7.99
C ARG A 201 -9.22 -15.31 -9.37
N ASP A 202 -10.23 -14.44 -9.41
CA ASP A 202 -10.90 -14.01 -10.64
C ASP A 202 -9.97 -13.22 -11.56
N ALA A 203 -8.97 -12.54 -11.00
CA ALA A 203 -7.89 -11.89 -11.74
C ALA A 203 -6.69 -12.81 -12.03
N ALA A 204 -6.76 -14.10 -11.66
CA ALA A 204 -5.68 -15.06 -11.81
C ALA A 204 -4.35 -14.58 -11.17
N ALA A 205 -4.41 -13.93 -10.02
CA ALA A 205 -3.22 -13.59 -9.25
C ALA A 205 -2.49 -14.87 -8.84
N ARG A 206 -1.15 -14.88 -8.92
CA ARG A 206 -0.35 -16.07 -8.65
C ARG A 206 -0.11 -16.30 -7.16
N ARG A 207 0.00 -15.22 -6.39
CA ARG A 207 0.11 -15.22 -4.92
C ARG A 207 -0.79 -14.15 -4.35
N LEU A 208 -1.34 -14.41 -3.16
CA LEU A 208 -2.18 -13.47 -2.42
C LEU A 208 -1.61 -13.25 -1.01
N ILE A 209 -1.44 -11.98 -0.66
CA ILE A 209 -1.19 -11.52 0.71
C ILE A 209 -2.39 -10.72 1.15
N LEU A 210 -2.97 -11.05 2.30
CA LEU A 210 -4.01 -10.27 2.95
C LEU A 210 -3.38 -9.25 3.90
N THR A 211 -3.94 -8.05 3.96
CA THR A 211 -3.44 -6.93 4.77
C THR A 211 -4.58 -6.07 5.29
N HIS A 212 -4.29 -4.99 6.00
CA HIS A 212 -5.24 -3.99 6.50
C HIS A 212 -6.29 -4.58 7.45
N PHE A 213 -5.83 -5.27 8.49
CA PHE A 213 -6.70 -5.93 9.47
C PHE A 213 -7.07 -4.99 10.61
N TRP A 214 -8.27 -5.12 11.18
CA TRP A 214 -8.55 -4.56 12.49
C TRP A 214 -7.55 -5.08 13.52
N PRO A 215 -7.07 -4.22 14.47
CA PRO A 215 -6.05 -4.62 15.46
C PRO A 215 -6.40 -5.83 16.33
N ASP A 216 -7.68 -6.12 16.53
CA ASP A 216 -8.20 -7.21 17.35
C ASP A 216 -8.70 -8.42 16.55
N SER A 217 -8.45 -8.45 15.23
CA SER A 217 -8.89 -9.53 14.35
C SER A 217 -8.24 -10.89 14.67
N ASP A 218 -9.01 -11.95 14.57
CA ASP A 218 -8.44 -13.32 14.51
C ASP A 218 -7.91 -13.62 13.09
N LEU A 219 -6.62 -13.43 12.88
CA LEU A 219 -5.98 -13.61 11.58
C LEU A 219 -6.07 -15.06 11.04
N ARG A 220 -6.36 -16.05 11.91
CA ARG A 220 -6.62 -17.44 11.46
C ARG A 220 -7.95 -17.54 10.72
N VAL A 221 -8.93 -16.70 11.09
CA VAL A 221 -10.22 -16.62 10.39
C VAL A 221 -10.00 -16.01 8.99
N HIS A 222 -9.22 -14.93 8.91
CA HIS A 222 -8.85 -14.30 7.63
C HIS A 222 -8.13 -15.30 6.71
N ALA A 223 -7.11 -15.99 7.21
CA ALA A 223 -6.38 -16.99 6.42
C ALA A 223 -7.33 -18.07 5.86
N ARG A 224 -8.13 -18.69 6.73
CA ARG A 224 -9.06 -19.79 6.33
C ARG A 224 -10.07 -19.34 5.28
N ASN A 225 -10.71 -18.17 5.48
CA ASN A 225 -11.73 -17.68 4.57
C ASN A 225 -11.15 -17.19 3.25
N GLY A 226 -9.99 -16.50 3.30
CA GLY A 226 -9.25 -16.11 2.12
C GLY A 226 -8.79 -17.31 1.29
N GLU A 227 -8.22 -18.36 1.92
CA GLU A 227 -7.81 -19.59 1.25
C GLU A 227 -8.98 -20.32 0.59
N ALA A 228 -10.11 -20.42 1.29
CA ALA A 228 -11.30 -21.07 0.76
C ALA A 228 -11.83 -20.37 -0.50
N ALA A 229 -11.80 -19.04 -0.54
CA ALA A 229 -12.28 -18.24 -1.66
C ALA A 229 -11.25 -18.15 -2.80
N TYR A 230 -9.96 -18.04 -2.46
CA TYR A 230 -8.88 -17.96 -3.45
C TYR A 230 -8.61 -19.32 -4.12
N GLY A 231 -8.80 -20.41 -3.40
CA GLY A 231 -8.55 -21.78 -3.87
C GLY A 231 -7.08 -22.22 -3.78
N ALA A 232 -6.25 -21.48 -3.05
CA ALA A 232 -4.85 -21.78 -2.76
C ALA A 232 -4.44 -21.14 -1.43
N ALA A 233 -3.23 -21.47 -0.93
CA ALA A 233 -2.71 -20.86 0.28
C ALA A 233 -2.61 -19.33 0.15
N VAL A 234 -2.98 -18.61 1.22
CA VAL A 234 -2.79 -17.17 1.35
C VAL A 234 -1.73 -16.85 2.40
N THR A 235 -1.10 -15.71 2.26
CA THR A 235 -0.19 -15.16 3.27
C THR A 235 -0.90 -14.06 4.04
N ILE A 236 -0.72 -14.03 5.35
CA ILE A 236 -1.14 -12.90 6.21
C ILE A 236 0.04 -11.95 6.32
N ALA A 237 -0.17 -10.68 5.99
CA ALA A 237 0.86 -9.66 6.12
C ALA A 237 1.32 -9.52 7.57
N SER A 238 2.63 -9.35 7.76
CA SER A 238 3.23 -9.11 9.07
C SER A 238 4.31 -8.04 8.96
N PRO A 239 4.43 -7.12 9.93
CA PRO A 239 5.42 -6.05 9.87
C PRO A 239 6.85 -6.59 9.75
N ASN A 240 7.64 -5.94 8.89
CA ASN A 240 9.04 -6.25 8.55
C ASN A 240 9.25 -7.53 7.72
N GLU A 241 8.22 -8.27 7.37
CA GLU A 241 8.32 -9.39 6.44
C GLU A 241 8.63 -8.90 5.01
N ARG A 242 9.46 -9.71 4.31
CA ARG A 242 9.94 -9.40 2.95
C ARG A 242 9.56 -10.52 2.00
N TYR A 243 9.05 -10.14 0.84
CA TYR A 243 8.61 -11.05 -0.22
C TYR A 243 9.35 -10.73 -1.51
N LEU A 244 10.06 -11.72 -2.04
CA LEU A 244 10.68 -11.64 -3.36
C LEU A 244 9.65 -12.04 -4.43
N LEU A 245 9.55 -11.25 -5.48
CA LEU A 245 8.70 -11.49 -6.65
C LEU A 245 9.48 -12.12 -7.80
#